data_e27f32cfd2b51efbe5657be2aa87fe47
#
_entry.id   e27f32cfd2b51efbe5657be2aa87fe47
#
_cell.length_a   1.000
_cell.length_b   1.000
_cell.length_c   1.000
_cell.angle_alpha   90.00
_cell.angle_beta   90.00
_cell.angle_gamma   90.00
#
_symmetry.space_group_name_H-M   'P 1'
#
loop_
_entity.id
_entity.type
_entity.pdbx_description
1 polymer ?
#
loop_
_entity_poly.entity_id
_entity_poly.type
_entity_poly.pdbx_seq_one_letter_code
_entity_poly.pdbx_strand_id
1 'polypeptide(L)'
;MKRIITYSIIALLQASVSLAQTSPKPKLQKREKYEWQGEIPTYVETLKKELTYPMAWGNSPIKNFKKWKKAAREKVFECMMTPPKAAAAWNLEVLGEEQRDGYKAQKIAFNINAYSRITAYLLIPDGKGPFPTVNALHDHGAHLFIGKEKMIRPFFTPE
;
A
#
# COMPACT_ATOMS: atom_id res chain seq x y z
N MET A 1 38.55 -6.28 59.38
CA MET A 1 38.89 -5.57 58.15
C MET A 1 38.07 -5.95 56.90
N LYS A 2 37.35 -7.08 56.84
CA LYS A 2 36.58 -7.49 55.62
C LYS A 2 35.19 -6.84 55.47
N ARG A 3 34.61 -6.25 56.52
CA ARG A 3 33.23 -5.69 56.47
C ARG A 3 33.15 -4.23 55.98
N ILE A 4 34.23 -3.47 56.11
CA ILE A 4 34.28 -2.06 55.74
C ILE A 4 34.39 -1.87 54.21
N ILE A 5 35.08 -2.77 53.52
CA ILE A 5 35.27 -2.74 52.06
C ILE A 5 33.97 -2.98 51.29
N THR A 6 33.08 -3.84 51.83
CA THR A 6 31.83 -4.20 51.16
C THR A 6 30.83 -3.04 51.13
N TYR A 7 30.78 -2.22 52.16
CA TYR A 7 29.89 -1.05 52.23
C TYR A 7 30.34 0.11 51.31
N SER A 8 31.67 0.27 51.14
CA SER A 8 32.20 1.29 50.25
C SER A 8 31.94 1.02 48.77
N ILE A 9 31.91 -0.25 48.36
CA ILE A 9 31.63 -0.63 46.97
C ILE A 9 30.15 -0.47 46.65
N ILE A 10 29.24 -0.75 47.59
CA ILE A 10 27.80 -0.57 47.40
C ILE A 10 27.43 0.92 47.33
N ALA A 11 28.09 1.78 48.12
CA ALA A 11 27.87 3.21 48.11
C ALA A 11 28.35 3.85 46.77
N LEU A 12 29.45 3.35 46.19
CA LEU A 12 29.96 3.80 44.89
C LEU A 12 29.07 3.35 43.72
N LEU A 13 28.43 2.16 43.77
CA LEU A 13 27.50 1.72 42.75
C LEU A 13 26.16 2.50 42.80
N GLN A 14 25.70 2.94 43.97
CA GLN A 14 24.47 3.73 44.05
C GLN A 14 24.68 5.19 43.62
N ALA A 15 25.85 5.75 43.74
CA ALA A 15 26.15 7.09 43.25
C ALA A 15 26.23 7.17 41.71
N SER A 16 26.61 6.07 41.04
CA SER A 16 26.70 6.04 39.57
C SER A 16 25.36 5.88 38.86
N VAL A 17 24.34 5.38 39.56
CA VAL A 17 22.95 5.23 38.97
C VAL A 17 22.18 6.55 39.05
N SER A 18 22.49 7.44 39.99
CA SER A 18 21.77 8.72 40.15
C SER A 18 22.23 9.83 39.18
N LEU A 19 23.37 9.66 38.50
CA LEU A 19 23.88 10.67 37.55
C LEU A 19 23.39 10.49 36.09
N ALA A 20 22.66 9.41 35.80
CA ALA A 20 22.18 9.11 34.44
C ALA A 20 20.80 9.68 34.11
N GLN A 21 20.13 10.41 35.01
CA GLN A 21 18.74 10.80 34.85
C GLN A 21 18.40 12.28 34.69
N THR A 22 19.38 13.14 34.44
CA THR A 22 19.09 14.57 34.22
C THR A 22 19.67 15.12 32.94
N SER A 23 19.46 14.44 31.80
CA SER A 23 19.52 15.21 30.54
C SER A 23 18.20 15.99 30.41
N PRO A 24 18.23 17.32 30.32
CA PRO A 24 17.02 18.10 30.13
C PRO A 24 16.37 17.63 28.82
N LYS A 25 15.09 17.26 28.89
CA LYS A 25 14.33 16.99 27.66
C LYS A 25 14.52 18.17 26.72
N PRO A 26 14.88 17.94 25.44
CA PRO A 26 15.04 19.03 24.51
C PRO A 26 13.74 19.84 24.51
N LYS A 27 13.82 21.13 24.86
CA LYS A 27 12.70 22.05 24.72
C LYS A 27 12.36 22.05 23.24
N LEU A 28 11.17 21.54 22.89
CA LEU A 28 10.64 21.70 21.54
C LEU A 28 10.75 23.17 21.17
N GLN A 29 11.63 23.49 20.22
CA GLN A 29 11.70 24.84 19.67
C GLN A 29 10.30 25.21 19.22
N LYS A 30 9.81 26.38 19.67
CA LYS A 30 8.55 26.95 19.21
C LYS A 30 8.63 26.97 17.69
N ARG A 31 7.83 26.14 17.04
CA ARG A 31 7.78 26.08 15.56
C ARG A 31 7.51 27.49 15.08
N GLU A 32 8.41 28.01 14.28
CA GLU A 32 8.17 29.27 13.59
C GLU A 32 6.90 29.15 12.77
N LYS A 33 6.25 30.27 12.60
CA LYS A 33 4.94 30.62 12.09
C LYS A 33 4.59 30.11 10.68
N TYR A 34 4.90 28.85 10.35
CA TYR A 34 4.31 28.19 9.20
C TYR A 34 3.09 27.42 9.69
N GLU A 35 1.91 27.94 9.44
CA GLU A 35 0.66 27.25 9.71
C GLU A 35 0.57 26.03 8.78
N TRP A 36 0.85 24.88 9.35
CA TRP A 36 0.54 23.61 8.72
C TRP A 36 -0.86 23.20 9.17
N GLN A 37 -1.79 23.08 8.25
CA GLN A 37 -3.04 22.37 8.53
C GLN A 37 -2.78 20.89 8.30
N GLY A 38 -2.63 20.14 9.38
CA GLY A 38 -2.22 18.77 9.31
C GLY A 38 -0.79 18.65 8.76
N GLU A 39 -0.56 17.77 7.78
CA GLU A 39 0.74 17.54 7.13
C GLU A 39 0.92 18.32 5.81
N ILE A 40 -0.08 19.11 5.41
CA ILE A 40 -0.09 19.81 4.12
C ILE A 40 0.33 21.26 4.31
N PRO A 41 1.35 21.75 3.59
CA PRO A 41 1.74 23.17 3.63
C PRO A 41 0.59 24.08 3.23
N THR A 42 0.48 25.26 3.85
CA THR A 42 -0.52 26.30 3.53
C THR A 42 -0.55 26.65 2.04
N TYR A 43 0.61 26.59 1.37
CA TYR A 43 0.70 26.77 -0.08
C TYR A 43 -0.13 25.75 -0.86
N VAL A 44 -0.05 24.48 -0.50
CA VAL A 44 -0.83 23.40 -1.16
C VAL A 44 -2.32 23.60 -0.90
N GLU A 45 -2.72 24.03 0.31
CA GLU A 45 -4.11 24.36 0.61
C GLU A 45 -4.61 25.54 -0.24
N THR A 46 -3.76 26.53 -0.50
CA THR A 46 -4.10 27.64 -1.40
C THR A 46 -4.32 27.14 -2.82
N LEU A 47 -3.41 26.31 -3.36
CA LEU A 47 -3.58 25.70 -4.68
C LEU A 47 -4.86 24.87 -4.78
N LYS A 48 -5.21 24.12 -3.74
CA LYS A 48 -6.46 23.34 -3.71
C LYS A 48 -7.71 24.21 -3.85
N LYS A 49 -7.72 25.40 -3.29
CA LYS A 49 -8.85 26.35 -3.40
C LYS A 49 -9.07 26.85 -4.83
N GLU A 50 -8.02 26.86 -5.64
CA GLU A 50 -8.08 27.28 -7.06
C GLU A 50 -8.56 26.16 -7.99
N LEU A 51 -8.62 24.89 -7.51
CA LEU A 51 -9.05 23.75 -8.31
C LEU A 51 -10.57 23.79 -8.54
N THR A 52 -10.97 23.83 -9.80
CA THR A 52 -12.39 23.90 -10.21
C THR A 52 -13.02 22.56 -10.56
N TYR A 53 -12.21 21.53 -10.72
CA TYR A 53 -12.65 20.17 -11.07
C TYR A 53 -13.67 20.11 -12.22
N PRO A 54 -13.36 20.66 -13.41
CA PRO A 54 -14.33 20.82 -14.50
C PRO A 54 -14.85 19.48 -15.05
N MET A 55 -14.11 18.39 -14.82
CA MET A 55 -14.51 17.03 -15.22
C MET A 55 -15.33 16.31 -14.17
N ALA A 56 -15.50 16.85 -12.95
CA ALA A 56 -16.43 16.28 -11.99
C ALA A 56 -17.87 16.35 -12.53
N TRP A 57 -18.68 15.31 -12.36
CA TRP A 57 -20.04 15.23 -12.91
C TRP A 57 -20.88 16.46 -12.56
N GLY A 58 -20.83 16.92 -11.30
CA GLY A 58 -21.58 18.10 -10.84
C GLY A 58 -21.15 19.42 -11.50
N ASN A 59 -19.87 19.55 -11.86
CA ASN A 59 -19.29 20.79 -12.41
C ASN A 59 -19.24 20.79 -13.94
N SER A 60 -19.35 19.60 -14.57
CA SER A 60 -19.21 19.46 -16.01
C SER A 60 -20.33 20.17 -16.78
N PRO A 61 -20.02 20.85 -17.89
CA PRO A 61 -21.03 21.37 -18.81
C PRO A 61 -21.78 20.26 -19.56
N ILE A 62 -21.24 19.05 -19.62
CA ILE A 62 -21.83 17.89 -20.30
C ILE A 62 -22.92 17.29 -19.41
N LYS A 63 -24.18 17.56 -19.68
CA LYS A 63 -25.32 17.10 -18.85
C LYS A 63 -25.80 15.68 -19.22
N ASN A 64 -25.40 15.13 -20.34
CA ASN A 64 -25.72 13.73 -20.69
C ASN A 64 -24.68 12.80 -20.07
N PHE A 65 -25.12 11.89 -19.19
CA PHE A 65 -24.21 10.99 -18.45
C PHE A 65 -23.33 10.12 -19.34
N LYS A 66 -23.88 9.55 -20.43
CA LYS A 66 -23.10 8.72 -21.35
C LYS A 66 -22.00 9.52 -22.04
N LYS A 67 -22.32 10.74 -22.49
CA LYS A 67 -21.32 11.65 -23.12
C LYS A 67 -20.27 12.07 -22.10
N TRP A 68 -20.70 12.46 -20.91
CA TRP A 68 -19.78 12.82 -19.84
C TRP A 68 -18.85 11.66 -19.47
N LYS A 69 -19.40 10.46 -19.24
CA LYS A 69 -18.60 9.26 -18.89
C LYS A 69 -17.56 8.97 -19.96
N LYS A 70 -17.89 9.12 -21.25
CA LYS A 70 -16.93 8.96 -22.34
C LYS A 70 -15.82 9.99 -22.26
N ALA A 71 -16.15 11.28 -22.16
CA ALA A 71 -15.17 12.36 -22.07
C ALA A 71 -14.27 12.28 -20.81
N ALA A 72 -14.87 11.96 -19.66
CA ALA A 72 -14.13 11.77 -18.42
C ALA A 72 -13.14 10.59 -18.52
N ARG A 73 -13.57 9.47 -19.13
CA ARG A 73 -12.71 8.31 -19.37
C ARG A 73 -11.56 8.63 -20.32
N GLU A 74 -11.81 9.36 -21.40
CA GLU A 74 -10.79 9.82 -22.34
C GLU A 74 -9.74 10.69 -21.62
N LYS A 75 -10.20 11.62 -20.75
CA LYS A 75 -9.29 12.46 -19.96
C LYS A 75 -8.44 11.65 -18.97
N VAL A 76 -9.00 10.63 -18.33
CA VAL A 76 -8.23 9.72 -17.47
C VAL A 76 -7.12 9.03 -18.28
N PHE A 77 -7.45 8.48 -19.44
CA PHE A 77 -6.44 7.84 -20.30
C PHE A 77 -5.35 8.82 -20.79
N GLU A 78 -5.73 10.05 -21.13
CA GLU A 78 -4.79 11.12 -21.47
C GLU A 78 -3.81 11.37 -20.29
N CYS A 79 -4.32 11.46 -19.07
CA CYS A 79 -3.48 11.68 -17.87
C CYS A 79 -2.60 10.46 -17.54
N MET A 80 -3.00 9.26 -17.91
CA MET A 80 -2.22 8.04 -17.72
C MET A 80 -1.14 7.84 -18.80
N MET A 81 -1.07 8.73 -19.79
CA MET A 81 -0.17 8.63 -20.94
C MET A 81 -0.45 7.36 -21.79
N THR A 82 0.48 7.03 -22.67
CA THR A 82 0.35 5.86 -23.57
C THR A 82 0.65 4.58 -22.78
N PRO A 83 -0.28 3.64 -22.66
CA PRO A 83 0.00 2.38 -22.00
C PRO A 83 1.01 1.56 -22.82
N PRO A 84 1.82 0.73 -22.17
CA PRO A 84 2.70 -0.18 -22.87
C PRO A 84 1.89 -1.11 -23.79
N LYS A 85 2.48 -1.46 -24.93
CA LYS A 85 1.86 -2.41 -25.85
C LYS A 85 1.61 -3.76 -25.15
N ALA A 86 0.42 -4.31 -25.32
CA ALA A 86 0.08 -5.61 -24.78
C ALA A 86 1.07 -6.69 -25.25
N ALA A 87 1.27 -7.73 -24.46
CA ALA A 87 2.10 -8.86 -24.82
C ALA A 87 1.53 -9.54 -26.09
N ALA A 88 2.40 -9.95 -26.99
CA ALA A 88 2.03 -10.72 -28.20
C ALA A 88 1.48 -12.10 -27.81
N ALA A 89 1.98 -12.67 -26.73
CA ALA A 89 1.49 -13.92 -26.14
C ALA A 89 1.53 -13.84 -24.63
N TRP A 90 0.51 -14.36 -23.98
CA TRP A 90 0.40 -14.38 -22.52
C TRP A 90 1.45 -15.28 -21.86
N ASN A 91 1.87 -16.35 -22.56
CA ASN A 91 2.80 -17.35 -22.06
C ASN A 91 2.45 -17.78 -20.62
N LEU A 92 1.17 -18.18 -20.46
CA LEU A 92 0.66 -18.62 -19.16
C LEU A 92 1.42 -19.87 -18.70
N GLU A 93 1.85 -19.83 -17.47
CA GLU A 93 2.54 -20.92 -16.78
C GLU A 93 1.88 -21.16 -15.43
N VAL A 94 1.60 -22.40 -15.08
CA VAL A 94 1.12 -22.79 -13.76
C VAL A 94 2.35 -23.17 -12.92
N LEU A 95 2.64 -22.34 -11.94
CA LEU A 95 3.79 -22.50 -11.02
C LEU A 95 3.49 -23.42 -9.86
N GLY A 96 2.23 -23.64 -9.55
CA GLY A 96 1.76 -24.53 -8.49
C GLY A 96 0.25 -24.60 -8.46
N GLU A 97 -0.28 -25.71 -7.96
CA GLU A 97 -1.70 -25.98 -7.85
C GLU A 97 -2.03 -26.63 -6.52
N GLU A 98 -3.16 -26.30 -5.95
CA GLU A 98 -3.66 -26.83 -4.69
C GLU A 98 -5.18 -26.96 -4.78
N GLN A 99 -5.72 -28.16 -4.50
CA GLN A 99 -7.16 -28.34 -4.33
C GLN A 99 -7.55 -27.90 -2.94
N ARG A 100 -8.59 -27.10 -2.85
CA ARG A 100 -9.17 -26.59 -1.61
C ARG A 100 -10.66 -26.95 -1.54
N ASP A 101 -11.27 -26.66 -0.40
CA ASP A 101 -12.69 -26.90 -0.23
C ASP A 101 -13.52 -26.01 -1.17
N GLY A 102 -14.15 -26.64 -2.14
CA GLY A 102 -15.01 -25.97 -3.13
C GLY A 102 -14.31 -25.27 -4.28
N TYR A 103 -12.97 -25.28 -4.39
CA TYR A 103 -12.25 -24.66 -5.50
C TYR A 103 -10.82 -25.14 -5.66
N LYS A 104 -10.28 -24.98 -6.85
CA LYS A 104 -8.87 -25.15 -7.16
C LYS A 104 -8.15 -23.83 -7.12
N ALA A 105 -7.04 -23.75 -6.41
CA ALA A 105 -6.17 -22.59 -6.39
C ALA A 105 -4.91 -22.87 -7.22
N GLN A 106 -4.57 -21.95 -8.13
CA GLN A 106 -3.36 -22.03 -8.95
C GLN A 106 -2.52 -20.76 -8.74
N LYS A 107 -1.22 -20.94 -8.55
CA LYS A 107 -0.24 -19.87 -8.69
C LYS A 107 0.21 -19.85 -10.14
N ILE A 108 -0.02 -18.76 -10.82
CA ILE A 108 0.25 -18.61 -12.26
C ILE A 108 1.25 -17.49 -12.52
N ALA A 109 1.96 -17.57 -13.63
CA ALA A 109 2.76 -16.48 -14.18
C ALA A 109 2.36 -16.24 -15.64
N PHE A 110 2.30 -14.96 -16.05
CA PHE A 110 1.97 -14.60 -17.43
C PHE A 110 2.50 -13.22 -17.81
N ASN A 111 2.63 -12.97 -19.10
CA ASN A 111 3.07 -11.69 -19.62
C ASN A 111 1.88 -10.73 -19.75
N ILE A 112 1.99 -9.51 -19.21
CA ILE A 112 0.99 -8.45 -19.37
C ILE A 112 1.34 -7.52 -20.53
N ASN A 113 2.61 -7.34 -20.80
CA ASN A 113 3.14 -6.57 -21.94
C ASN A 113 4.48 -7.14 -22.39
N ALA A 114 5.13 -6.50 -23.37
CA ALA A 114 6.40 -6.96 -23.92
C ALA A 114 7.57 -6.97 -22.92
N TYR A 115 7.42 -6.28 -21.79
CA TYR A 115 8.51 -6.03 -20.83
C TYR A 115 8.25 -6.59 -19.44
N SER A 116 6.98 -6.99 -19.15
CA SER A 116 6.56 -7.33 -17.79
C SER A 116 5.85 -8.67 -17.75
N ARG A 117 6.41 -9.56 -16.94
CA ARG A 117 5.81 -10.82 -16.53
C ARG A 117 5.41 -10.72 -15.06
N ILE A 118 4.21 -11.11 -14.72
CA ILE A 118 3.68 -11.05 -13.35
C ILE A 118 3.22 -12.41 -12.87
N THR A 119 3.12 -12.55 -11.54
CA THR A 119 2.49 -13.68 -10.89
C THR A 119 1.14 -13.30 -10.31
N ALA A 120 0.19 -14.22 -10.37
CA ALA A 120 -1.14 -14.07 -9.81
C ALA A 120 -1.60 -15.38 -9.15
N TYR A 121 -2.68 -15.29 -8.39
CA TYR A 121 -3.43 -16.47 -7.95
C TYR A 121 -4.75 -16.53 -8.74
N LEU A 122 -5.02 -17.69 -9.31
CA LEU A 122 -6.28 -18.00 -10.00
C LEU A 122 -7.05 -18.99 -9.14
N LEU A 123 -8.24 -18.59 -8.70
CA LEU A 123 -9.16 -19.41 -7.92
C LEU A 123 -10.30 -19.86 -8.82
N ILE A 124 -10.43 -21.15 -9.02
CA ILE A 124 -11.41 -21.74 -9.94
C ILE A 124 -12.40 -22.55 -9.12
N PRO A 125 -13.67 -22.12 -9.00
CA PRO A 125 -14.68 -22.89 -8.29
C PRO A 125 -14.84 -24.31 -8.88
N ASP A 126 -15.18 -25.26 -8.03
CA ASP A 126 -15.56 -26.60 -8.49
C ASP A 126 -16.86 -26.55 -9.30
N GLY A 127 -17.02 -27.51 -10.21
CA GLY A 127 -18.21 -27.60 -11.04
C GLY A 127 -17.98 -27.21 -12.49
N LYS A 128 -19.09 -27.06 -13.23
CA LYS A 128 -19.05 -26.78 -14.67
C LYS A 128 -19.33 -25.31 -14.94
N GLY A 129 -18.32 -24.59 -15.49
CA GLY A 129 -18.45 -23.19 -15.93
C GLY A 129 -19.44 -22.99 -17.11
N PRO A 130 -19.57 -21.74 -17.58
CA PRO A 130 -18.71 -20.60 -17.25
C PRO A 130 -19.04 -19.96 -15.89
N PHE A 131 -18.00 -19.47 -15.19
CA PHE A 131 -18.15 -18.77 -13.92
C PHE A 131 -18.03 -17.26 -14.10
N PRO A 132 -18.73 -16.43 -13.29
CA PRO A 132 -18.44 -15.01 -13.18
C PRO A 132 -17.00 -14.79 -12.75
N THR A 133 -16.32 -13.81 -13.33
CA THR A 133 -14.92 -13.52 -13.02
C THR A 133 -14.79 -12.24 -12.22
N VAL A 134 -14.00 -12.28 -11.14
CA VAL A 134 -13.62 -11.13 -10.34
C VAL A 134 -12.11 -10.94 -10.44
N ASN A 135 -11.68 -9.75 -10.86
CA ASN A 135 -10.27 -9.37 -10.81
C ASN A 135 -10.02 -8.58 -9.53
N ALA A 136 -9.35 -9.22 -8.58
CA ALA A 136 -9.02 -8.62 -7.29
C ALA A 136 -7.61 -8.03 -7.32
N LEU A 137 -7.50 -6.74 -7.04
CA LEU A 137 -6.24 -6.01 -6.94
C LEU A 137 -5.99 -5.68 -5.47
N HIS A 138 -4.83 -6.05 -4.94
CA HIS A 138 -4.45 -5.71 -3.57
C HIS A 138 -4.06 -4.24 -3.46
N ASP A 139 -4.23 -3.69 -2.26
CA ASP A 139 -3.76 -2.36 -1.90
C ASP A 139 -2.23 -2.34 -1.65
N HIS A 140 -1.67 -1.13 -1.51
CA HIS A 140 -0.29 -0.95 -1.07
C HIS A 140 -0.14 -1.31 0.42
N GLY A 141 -1.04 -0.83 1.29
CA GLY A 141 -1.06 -1.03 2.74
C GLY A 141 0.28 -0.72 3.42
N ALA A 142 0.40 -1.02 4.70
CA ALA A 142 1.65 -0.86 5.46
C ALA A 142 2.61 -2.05 5.34
N HIS A 143 2.20 -3.12 4.66
CA HIS A 143 2.97 -4.36 4.53
C HIS A 143 3.58 -4.47 3.13
N LEU A 144 4.81 -4.00 2.98
CA LEU A 144 5.50 -3.93 1.68
C LEU A 144 5.93 -5.30 1.13
N PHE A 145 6.01 -6.33 1.99
CA PHE A 145 6.52 -7.66 1.61
C PHE A 145 5.41 -8.64 1.20
N ILE A 146 4.15 -8.27 1.35
CA ILE A 146 3.00 -9.07 0.93
C ILE A 146 2.11 -8.24 0.00
N GLY A 147 1.61 -8.84 -1.06
CA GLY A 147 0.76 -8.20 -2.06
C GLY A 147 -0.54 -8.99 -2.23
N LYS A 148 -0.59 -9.82 -3.23
CA LYS A 148 -1.74 -10.69 -3.54
C LYS A 148 -2.15 -11.61 -2.38
N GLU A 149 -1.22 -11.94 -1.50
CA GLU A 149 -1.44 -12.75 -0.29
C GLU A 149 -2.34 -12.05 0.75
N LYS A 150 -2.56 -10.73 0.61
CA LYS A 150 -3.54 -9.99 1.43
C LYS A 150 -4.98 -10.31 1.08
N MET A 151 -5.21 -10.78 -0.15
CA MET A 151 -6.55 -10.98 -0.70
C MET A 151 -7.01 -12.42 -0.61
N ILE A 152 -6.09 -13.35 -0.45
CA ILE A 152 -6.37 -14.79 -0.45
C ILE A 152 -5.52 -15.53 0.57
N ARG A 153 -5.96 -16.71 0.98
CA ARG A 153 -5.15 -17.62 1.80
C ARG A 153 -3.88 -17.99 1.02
N PRO A 154 -2.67 -17.78 1.60
CA PRO A 154 -1.42 -18.10 0.94
C PRO A 154 -1.31 -19.59 0.55
N PHE A 155 -0.53 -19.87 -0.48
CA PHE A 155 -0.17 -21.23 -0.87
C PHE A 155 0.76 -21.87 0.16
N PHE A 156 0.57 -23.16 0.40
CA PHE A 156 1.43 -23.98 1.26
C PHE A 156 1.59 -23.49 2.71
N THR A 157 0.67 -22.70 3.22
CA THR A 157 0.59 -22.46 4.66
C THR A 157 -0.12 -23.61 5.34
N PRO A 158 0.44 -24.20 6.41
CA PRO A 158 -0.27 -25.17 7.24
C PRO A 158 -1.59 -24.57 7.76
N GLU A 159 -2.59 -25.40 7.97
CA GLU A 159 -3.85 -25.03 8.57
C GLU A 159 -3.70 -24.62 10.04
#